data_bf04bd01e09bb453efcdcb310aabda91
#
_entry.id   bf04bd01e09bb453efcdcb310aabda91
#
_cell.length_a   1.000
_cell.length_b   1.000
_cell.length_c   1.000
_cell.angle_alpha   90.00
_cell.angle_beta   90.00
_cell.angle_gamma   90.00
#
_symmetry.space_group_name_H-M   'P 1'
#
loop_
_entity.id
_entity.type
_entity.pdbx_description
1 polymer ?
#
loop_
_entity_poly.entity_id
_entity_poly.type
_entity_poly.pdbx_seq_one_letter_code
_entity_poly.pdbx_strand_id
1 'polypeptide(L)'
;LLIGYLYGIKSERRLEEEVSLNLAYRWFCGIDLMHKVPDHSTFSQNRKRRFKDAGIFRDIFIEIVLRCIELGLVSGETGAADGSFLPSNVSWSSRYEAVETINRSTIKYMEELEAELSSMTGYKKPEEAVEEKKSLKSRTDPECGYIHQARKKGLGYLTEMTVDTGHGIITGGDCYPANQRESDIILEHLKGQPCK
;
A
#
# COMPACT_ATOMS: atom_id res chain seq x y z
N LEU A 1 -12.68 8.54 -13.27
CA LEU A 1 -11.52 8.52 -12.37
C LEU A 1 -10.21 8.28 -13.12
N LEU A 2 -10.13 7.29 -14.01
CA LEU A 2 -8.90 6.94 -14.74
C LEU A 2 -8.27 8.15 -15.46
N ILE A 3 -9.08 8.97 -16.13
CA ILE A 3 -8.63 10.23 -16.76
C ILE A 3 -7.94 11.14 -15.74
N GLY A 4 -8.51 11.27 -14.54
CA GLY A 4 -7.92 12.09 -13.48
C GLY A 4 -6.50 11.63 -13.09
N TYR A 5 -6.28 10.32 -12.99
CA TYR A 5 -4.96 9.77 -12.70
C TYR A 5 -3.99 9.94 -13.86
N LEU A 6 -4.40 9.61 -15.09
CA LEU A 6 -3.54 9.70 -16.29
C LEU A 6 -3.08 11.13 -16.59
N TYR A 7 -3.94 12.12 -16.36
CA TYR A 7 -3.65 13.53 -16.67
C TYR A 7 -3.34 14.38 -15.44
N GLY A 8 -3.16 13.76 -14.26
CA GLY A 8 -2.79 14.46 -13.04
C GLY A 8 -3.84 15.45 -12.51
N ILE A 9 -5.12 15.23 -12.81
CA ILE A 9 -6.22 16.10 -12.36
C ILE A 9 -6.61 15.70 -10.94
N LYS A 10 -6.06 16.40 -9.95
CA LYS A 10 -6.24 16.06 -8.52
C LYS A 10 -7.62 16.45 -7.96
N SER A 11 -8.30 17.44 -8.55
CA SER A 11 -9.60 17.93 -8.08
C SER A 11 -10.75 17.24 -8.81
N GLU A 12 -11.68 16.64 -8.07
CA GLU A 12 -12.85 15.97 -8.63
C GLU A 12 -13.79 16.98 -9.34
N ARG A 13 -13.88 18.22 -8.84
CA ARG A 13 -14.64 19.29 -9.51
C ARG A 13 -14.00 19.67 -10.84
N ARG A 14 -12.68 19.82 -10.86
CA ARG A 14 -11.95 20.09 -12.10
C ARG A 14 -12.06 18.93 -13.07
N LEU A 15 -12.06 17.69 -12.58
CA LEU A 15 -12.26 16.52 -13.43
C LEU A 15 -13.65 16.51 -14.09
N GLU A 16 -14.71 16.86 -13.36
CA GLU A 16 -16.07 17.03 -13.91
C GLU A 16 -16.08 18.10 -15.02
N GLU A 17 -15.48 19.25 -14.76
CA GLU A 17 -15.38 20.35 -15.71
C GLU A 17 -14.59 19.96 -16.98
N GLU A 18 -13.41 19.39 -16.82
CA GLU A 18 -12.54 18.93 -17.92
C GLU A 18 -13.24 17.85 -18.78
N VAL A 19 -13.91 16.89 -18.16
CA VAL A 19 -14.69 15.89 -18.90
C VAL A 19 -15.89 16.52 -19.61
N SER A 20 -16.49 17.56 -19.03
CA SER A 20 -17.63 18.26 -19.66
C SER A 20 -17.22 19.00 -20.94
N LEU A 21 -16.03 19.60 -20.93
CA LEU A 21 -15.53 20.45 -22.02
C LEU A 21 -14.75 19.66 -23.11
N ASN A 22 -14.10 18.57 -22.74
CA ASN A 22 -13.24 17.81 -23.63
C ASN A 22 -13.99 16.66 -24.31
N LEU A 23 -14.16 16.75 -25.62
CA LEU A 23 -14.86 15.73 -26.42
C LEU A 23 -14.17 14.36 -26.39
N ALA A 24 -12.85 14.32 -26.34
CA ALA A 24 -12.11 13.06 -26.27
C ALA A 24 -12.33 12.37 -24.90
N TYR A 25 -12.42 13.13 -23.82
CA TYR A 25 -12.73 12.59 -22.50
C TYR A 25 -14.17 12.09 -22.42
N ARG A 26 -15.12 12.82 -23.02
CA ARG A 26 -16.52 12.38 -23.12
C ARG A 26 -16.63 11.08 -23.90
N TRP A 27 -15.98 11.02 -25.07
CA TRP A 27 -15.94 9.82 -25.90
C TRP A 27 -15.34 8.62 -25.14
N PHE A 28 -14.20 8.80 -24.49
CA PHE A 28 -13.57 7.77 -23.70
C PHE A 28 -14.47 7.26 -22.56
N CYS A 29 -15.25 8.15 -21.93
CA CYS A 29 -16.19 7.80 -20.86
C CYS A 29 -17.51 7.23 -21.38
N GLY A 30 -17.75 7.16 -22.70
CA GLY A 30 -19.02 6.77 -23.28
C GLY A 30 -20.17 7.76 -23.00
N ILE A 31 -19.83 9.04 -22.79
CA ILE A 31 -20.82 10.10 -22.47
C ILE A 31 -21.12 10.89 -23.74
N ASP A 32 -22.33 10.75 -24.24
CA ASP A 32 -22.82 11.54 -25.39
C ASP A 32 -22.89 13.05 -25.06
N LEU A 33 -22.84 13.88 -26.11
CA LEU A 33 -22.87 15.33 -26.01
C LEU A 33 -24.12 15.86 -25.29
N MET A 34 -25.25 15.18 -25.47
CA MET A 34 -26.53 15.55 -24.84
C MET A 34 -26.67 15.07 -23.40
N HIS A 35 -25.78 14.18 -22.94
CA HIS A 35 -25.85 13.66 -21.58
C HIS A 35 -24.99 14.46 -20.61
N LYS A 36 -25.52 14.65 -19.42
CA LYS A 36 -24.80 15.34 -18.33
C LYS A 36 -23.66 14.46 -17.81
N VAL A 37 -22.50 15.07 -17.58
CA VAL A 37 -21.38 14.42 -16.90
C VAL A 37 -21.75 14.18 -15.43
N PRO A 38 -21.36 13.06 -14.82
CA PRO A 38 -21.58 12.80 -13.41
C PRO A 38 -20.98 13.90 -12.52
N ASP A 39 -21.73 14.33 -11.52
CA ASP A 39 -21.32 15.32 -10.53
C ASP A 39 -20.09 14.85 -9.74
N HIS A 40 -19.23 15.78 -9.34
CA HIS A 40 -18.01 15.50 -8.58
C HIS A 40 -18.26 14.70 -7.28
N SER A 41 -19.41 14.92 -6.61
CA SER A 41 -19.78 14.18 -5.41
C SER A 41 -20.00 12.68 -5.68
N THR A 42 -20.38 12.31 -6.92
CA THR A 42 -20.56 10.92 -7.34
C THR A 42 -19.23 10.15 -7.26
N PHE A 43 -18.09 10.79 -7.61
CA PHE A 43 -16.78 10.15 -7.52
C PHE A 43 -16.42 9.82 -6.06
N SER A 44 -16.61 10.79 -5.16
CA SER A 44 -16.37 10.62 -3.73
C SER A 44 -17.26 9.54 -3.11
N GLN A 45 -18.55 9.52 -3.49
CA GLN A 45 -19.49 8.51 -3.01
C GLN A 45 -19.15 7.11 -3.53
N ASN A 46 -18.80 6.97 -4.81
CA ASN A 46 -18.40 5.69 -5.38
C ASN A 46 -17.14 5.15 -4.72
N ARG A 47 -16.14 6.01 -4.45
CA ARG A 47 -14.92 5.63 -3.74
C ARG A 47 -15.22 5.08 -2.35
N LYS A 48 -16.13 5.73 -1.61
CA LYS A 48 -16.51 5.34 -0.24
C LYS A 48 -17.42 4.12 -0.17
N ARG A 49 -18.26 3.87 -1.17
CA ARG A 49 -19.31 2.85 -1.12
C ARG A 49 -19.05 1.66 -2.04
N ARG A 50 -18.75 1.90 -3.33
CA ARG A 50 -18.62 0.84 -4.34
C ARG A 50 -17.22 0.22 -4.39
N PHE A 51 -16.19 1.06 -4.20
CA PHE A 51 -14.81 0.64 -4.44
C PHE A 51 -14.03 0.38 -3.17
N LYS A 52 -14.60 0.73 -1.99
CA LYS A 52 -13.88 0.60 -0.72
C LYS A 52 -13.46 -0.84 -0.43
N ASP A 53 -14.39 -1.78 -0.62
CA ASP A 53 -14.21 -3.17 -0.23
C ASP A 53 -14.03 -4.13 -1.43
N ALA A 54 -14.06 -3.60 -2.66
CA ALA A 54 -14.13 -4.42 -3.86
C ALA A 54 -12.78 -4.80 -4.47
N GLY A 55 -11.65 -4.36 -3.91
CA GLY A 55 -10.32 -4.66 -4.46
C GLY A 55 -10.05 -4.19 -5.90
N ILE A 56 -11.02 -3.53 -6.54
CA ILE A 56 -11.03 -3.19 -7.98
C ILE A 56 -9.74 -2.52 -8.45
N PHE A 57 -9.16 -1.64 -7.65
CA PHE A 57 -7.92 -0.95 -8.05
C PHE A 57 -6.75 -1.92 -8.09
N ARG A 58 -6.70 -2.88 -7.16
CA ARG A 58 -5.70 -3.94 -7.14
C ARG A 58 -5.88 -4.89 -8.33
N ASP A 59 -7.11 -5.27 -8.63
CA ASP A 59 -7.43 -6.16 -9.75
C ASP A 59 -7.03 -5.53 -11.09
N ILE A 60 -7.34 -4.25 -11.30
CA ILE A 60 -6.93 -3.49 -12.49
C ILE A 60 -5.40 -3.39 -12.58
N PHE A 61 -4.74 -3.13 -11.45
CA PHE A 61 -3.29 -3.06 -11.40
C PHE A 61 -2.65 -4.40 -11.79
N ILE A 62 -3.11 -5.50 -11.20
CA ILE A 62 -2.63 -6.85 -11.51
C ILE A 62 -2.86 -7.18 -13.00
N GLU A 63 -4.04 -6.89 -13.54
CA GLU A 63 -4.34 -7.11 -14.95
C GLU A 63 -3.39 -6.34 -15.88
N ILE A 64 -3.06 -5.08 -15.53
CA ILE A 64 -2.11 -4.28 -16.31
C ILE A 64 -0.70 -4.89 -16.23
N VAL A 65 -0.26 -5.31 -15.05
CA VAL A 65 1.06 -5.94 -14.87
C VAL A 65 1.15 -7.25 -15.67
N LEU A 66 0.11 -8.09 -15.60
CA LEU A 66 0.07 -9.34 -16.37
C LEU A 66 0.18 -9.09 -17.89
N ARG A 67 -0.50 -8.07 -18.39
CA ARG A 67 -0.38 -7.67 -19.82
C ARG A 67 1.03 -7.17 -20.15
N CYS A 68 1.68 -6.44 -19.23
CA CYS A 68 3.07 -6.03 -19.42
C CYS A 68 4.01 -7.24 -19.49
N ILE A 69 3.76 -8.28 -18.68
CA ILE A 69 4.50 -9.55 -18.73
C ILE A 69 4.28 -10.25 -20.07
N GLU A 70 3.02 -10.39 -20.53
CA GLU A 70 2.68 -11.01 -21.83
C GLU A 70 3.34 -10.30 -23.01
N LEU A 71 3.47 -8.97 -22.93
CA LEU A 71 4.14 -8.16 -23.94
C LEU A 71 5.68 -8.16 -23.85
N GLY A 72 6.25 -8.87 -22.87
CA GLY A 72 7.70 -8.91 -22.63
C GLY A 72 8.29 -7.60 -22.09
N LEU A 73 7.45 -6.72 -21.51
CA LEU A 73 7.88 -5.46 -20.89
C LEU A 73 8.37 -5.65 -19.46
N VAL A 74 8.08 -6.79 -18.85
CA VAL A 74 8.55 -7.20 -17.53
C VAL A 74 9.32 -8.50 -17.71
N SER A 75 10.63 -8.45 -17.43
CA SER A 75 11.52 -9.62 -17.56
C SER A 75 11.56 -10.49 -16.31
N GLY A 76 11.40 -9.87 -15.15
CA GLY A 76 11.58 -10.51 -13.85
C GLY A 76 13.05 -10.82 -13.50
N GLU A 77 14.01 -10.43 -14.35
CA GLU A 77 15.44 -10.71 -14.10
C GLU A 77 16.02 -9.80 -13.02
N THR A 78 15.64 -8.52 -13.05
CA THR A 78 16.13 -7.52 -12.11
C THR A 78 15.01 -6.62 -11.65
N GLY A 79 14.81 -6.55 -10.33
CA GLY A 79 13.83 -5.68 -9.71
C GLY A 79 14.49 -4.75 -8.69
N ALA A 80 13.97 -3.53 -8.56
CA ALA A 80 14.29 -2.62 -7.47
C ALA A 80 13.07 -2.44 -6.57
N ALA A 81 13.29 -2.51 -5.26
CA ALA A 81 12.24 -2.22 -4.28
C ALA A 81 12.70 -1.07 -3.37
N ASP A 82 11.79 -0.14 -3.08
CA ASP A 82 12.05 0.99 -2.20
C ASP A 82 10.82 1.36 -1.39
N GLY A 83 11.07 1.79 -0.14
CA GLY A 83 10.04 2.15 0.82
C GLY A 83 9.98 3.67 1.05
N SER A 84 8.79 4.23 0.96
CA SER A 84 8.53 5.63 1.25
C SER A 84 7.56 5.81 2.42
N PHE A 85 7.74 6.90 3.20
CA PHE A 85 6.81 7.26 4.26
C PHE A 85 5.71 8.17 3.73
N LEU A 86 4.45 7.74 3.90
CA LEU A 86 3.26 8.51 3.58
C LEU A 86 2.61 9.01 4.89
N PRO A 87 2.65 10.32 5.19
CA PRO A 87 2.02 10.84 6.39
C PRO A 87 0.49 10.71 6.32
N SER A 88 -0.12 10.25 7.41
CA SER A 88 -1.57 10.21 7.55
C SER A 88 -2.13 11.62 7.83
N ASN A 89 -3.29 11.92 7.23
CA ASN A 89 -3.96 13.22 7.43
C ASN A 89 -4.76 13.23 8.74
N VAL A 90 -4.06 13.05 9.85
CA VAL A 90 -4.66 13.01 11.18
C VAL A 90 -4.40 14.28 11.96
N SER A 91 -5.42 14.75 12.70
CA SER A 91 -5.25 15.84 13.63
C SER A 91 -4.37 15.41 14.81
N TRP A 92 -3.52 16.32 15.28
CA TRP A 92 -2.65 16.09 16.43
C TRP A 92 -3.47 15.83 17.71
N SER A 93 -4.66 16.39 17.83
CA SER A 93 -5.60 16.18 18.94
C SER A 93 -6.32 14.82 18.93
N SER A 94 -6.30 14.10 17.81
CA SER A 94 -6.94 12.78 17.69
C SER A 94 -6.08 11.61 18.21
N ARG A 95 -4.86 11.90 18.66
CA ARG A 95 -3.89 10.89 19.10
C ARG A 95 -4.18 10.40 20.52
N TYR A 96 -3.85 9.14 20.74
CA TYR A 96 -3.87 8.52 22.05
C TYR A 96 -2.75 7.47 22.15
N GLU A 97 -2.32 7.19 23.38
CA GLU A 97 -1.38 6.11 23.64
C GLU A 97 -2.15 4.78 23.68
N ALA A 98 -1.70 3.84 22.88
CA ALA A 98 -2.16 2.46 22.90
C ALA A 98 -1.03 1.55 23.39
N VAL A 99 -1.36 0.53 24.15
CA VAL A 99 -0.43 -0.53 24.53
C VAL A 99 -0.57 -1.64 23.49
N GLU A 100 0.48 -1.88 22.75
CA GLU A 100 0.54 -2.97 21.77
C GLU A 100 1.40 -4.10 22.33
N THR A 101 0.86 -5.30 22.30
CA THR A 101 1.60 -6.52 22.60
C THR A 101 2.40 -6.89 21.37
N ILE A 102 3.73 -6.82 21.45
CA ILE A 102 4.60 -7.23 20.36
C ILE A 102 5.06 -8.66 20.65
N ASN A 103 4.55 -9.60 19.88
CA ASN A 103 5.21 -10.88 19.75
C ASN A 103 6.45 -10.66 18.86
N ARG A 104 7.63 -10.75 19.43
CA ARG A 104 8.85 -10.88 18.63
C ARG A 104 8.79 -12.22 17.93
N SER A 105 8.23 -12.27 16.73
CA SER A 105 8.45 -13.41 15.86
C SER A 105 9.94 -13.44 15.54
N THR A 106 10.64 -14.38 16.13
CA THR A 106 11.96 -14.79 15.71
C THR A 106 11.85 -15.10 14.21
N ILE A 107 12.78 -14.61 13.42
CA ILE A 107 12.85 -14.91 12.00
C ILE A 107 12.75 -16.42 11.86
N LYS A 108 11.90 -16.91 10.97
CA LYS A 108 11.62 -18.36 10.77
C LYS A 108 12.89 -19.23 10.71
N TYR A 109 13.97 -18.68 10.18
CA TYR A 109 15.31 -19.27 10.18
C TYR A 109 15.92 -19.44 11.58
N MET A 110 15.68 -18.51 12.50
CA MET A 110 16.13 -18.63 13.90
C MET A 110 15.31 -19.69 14.64
N GLU A 111 14.04 -19.85 14.33
CA GLU A 111 13.19 -20.92 14.89
C GLU A 111 13.63 -22.29 14.39
N GLU A 112 14.01 -22.41 13.12
CA GLU A 112 14.56 -23.64 12.56
C GLU A 112 15.92 -23.99 13.19
N LEU A 113 16.81 -23.00 13.35
CA LEU A 113 18.11 -23.15 14.03
C LEU A 113 17.97 -23.50 15.53
N GLU A 114 17.03 -22.89 16.23
CA GLU A 114 16.71 -23.16 17.63
C GLU A 114 16.10 -24.56 17.79
N ALA A 115 15.28 -25.02 16.84
CA ALA A 115 14.76 -26.39 16.81
C ALA A 115 15.85 -27.43 16.61
N GLU A 116 16.82 -27.19 15.73
CA GLU A 116 17.99 -28.04 15.52
C GLU A 116 18.91 -28.09 16.76
N LEU A 117 19.22 -26.95 17.36
CA LEU A 117 19.99 -26.82 18.59
C LEU A 117 19.34 -27.53 19.77
N SER A 118 18.01 -27.41 19.89
CA SER A 118 17.21 -28.08 20.92
C SER A 118 17.28 -29.59 20.80
N SER A 119 17.26 -30.13 19.58
CA SER A 119 17.36 -31.56 19.32
C SER A 119 18.77 -32.13 19.64
N MET A 120 19.82 -31.30 19.47
CA MET A 120 21.22 -31.73 19.65
C MET A 120 21.75 -31.54 21.09
N THR A 121 21.27 -30.53 21.82
CA THR A 121 21.86 -30.10 23.08
C THR A 121 20.93 -30.12 24.30
N GLY A 122 19.63 -30.42 24.11
CA GLY A 122 18.62 -30.32 25.17
C GLY A 122 18.33 -28.86 25.58
N TYR A 123 18.67 -27.88 24.76
CA TYR A 123 18.40 -26.50 24.97
C TYR A 123 16.88 -26.25 25.09
N LYS A 124 16.45 -25.60 26.17
CA LYS A 124 15.05 -25.14 26.32
C LYS A 124 14.94 -23.72 25.86
N LYS A 125 14.05 -23.48 24.90
CA LYS A 125 13.70 -22.13 24.42
C LYS A 125 13.29 -21.27 25.62
N PRO A 126 13.85 -20.06 25.79
CA PRO A 126 13.35 -19.11 26.78
C PRO A 126 11.87 -18.82 26.51
N GLU A 127 11.06 -18.71 27.58
CA GLU A 127 9.66 -18.29 27.43
C GLU A 127 9.60 -16.97 26.64
N GLU A 128 8.72 -16.92 25.63
CA GLU A 128 8.55 -15.72 24.81
C GLU A 128 8.21 -14.53 25.71
N ALA A 129 9.14 -13.60 25.82
CA ALA A 129 8.91 -12.38 26.57
C ALA A 129 7.89 -11.52 25.78
N VAL A 130 6.68 -11.46 26.29
CA VAL A 130 5.65 -10.54 25.82
C VAL A 130 6.08 -9.13 26.21
N GLU A 131 6.61 -8.35 25.30
CA GLU A 131 6.93 -6.95 25.55
C GLU A 131 5.71 -6.08 25.21
N GLU A 132 5.21 -5.38 26.22
CA GLU A 132 4.24 -4.31 26.02
C GLU A 132 4.96 -3.05 25.53
N LYS A 133 4.64 -2.61 24.32
CA LYS A 133 5.14 -1.36 23.77
C LYS A 133 4.03 -0.33 23.70
N LYS A 134 4.27 0.83 24.28
CA LYS A 134 3.39 1.98 24.07
C LYS A 134 3.57 2.51 22.68
N SER A 135 2.50 2.53 21.90
CA SER A 135 2.45 3.11 20.57
C SER A 135 1.48 4.28 20.50
N LEU A 136 1.75 5.23 19.62
CA LEU A 136 0.84 6.35 19.36
C LEU A 136 -0.09 5.94 18.21
N LYS A 137 -1.40 6.03 18.45
CA LYS A 137 -2.45 5.78 17.45
C LYS A 137 -3.34 7.00 17.26
N SER A 138 -4.12 7.01 16.19
CA SER A 138 -5.13 8.02 15.92
C SER A 138 -6.55 7.45 16.01
N ARG A 139 -7.49 8.23 16.57
CA ARG A 139 -8.91 7.86 16.58
C ARG A 139 -9.58 8.01 15.24
N THR A 140 -9.06 8.91 14.38
CA THR A 140 -9.61 9.20 13.04
C THR A 140 -9.05 8.28 11.98
N ASP A 141 -7.88 7.67 12.24
CA ASP A 141 -7.19 6.71 11.36
C ASP A 141 -6.51 5.65 12.23
N PRO A 142 -7.25 4.64 12.72
CA PRO A 142 -6.72 3.64 13.65
C PRO A 142 -5.69 2.69 13.04
N GLU A 143 -5.67 2.60 11.71
CA GLU A 143 -4.77 1.70 10.95
C GLU A 143 -3.38 2.32 10.78
N CYS A 144 -3.23 3.63 10.89
CA CYS A 144 -1.92 4.26 10.78
C CYS A 144 -1.00 3.89 11.94
N GLY A 145 0.30 3.78 11.64
CA GLY A 145 1.35 3.55 12.63
C GLY A 145 2.17 4.80 12.93
N TYR A 146 2.78 4.86 14.12
CA TYR A 146 3.71 5.94 14.47
C TYR A 146 5.16 5.53 14.22
N ILE A 147 5.88 6.33 13.46
CA ILE A 147 7.31 6.17 13.20
C ILE A 147 8.10 7.34 13.79
N HIS A 148 9.26 7.04 14.34
CA HIS A 148 10.22 8.05 14.82
C HIS A 148 11.64 7.63 14.38
N GLN A 149 11.99 8.01 13.17
CA GLN A 149 13.32 7.84 12.60
C GLN A 149 13.87 9.19 12.14
N ALA A 150 15.17 9.29 11.87
CA ALA A 150 15.85 10.55 11.58
C ALA A 150 15.21 11.41 10.47
N ARG A 151 14.62 10.77 9.45
CA ARG A 151 13.96 11.44 8.32
C ARG A 151 12.46 11.17 8.20
N LYS A 152 11.93 10.21 8.98
CA LYS A 152 10.54 9.76 8.94
C LYS A 152 9.97 9.90 10.36
N LYS A 153 9.06 10.86 10.59
CA LYS A 153 8.49 11.09 11.92
C LYS A 153 7.01 11.43 11.82
N GLY A 154 6.19 10.70 12.54
CA GLY A 154 4.77 10.97 12.65
C GLY A 154 3.90 9.73 12.50
N LEU A 155 2.59 9.98 12.47
CA LEU A 155 1.59 8.96 12.15
C LEU A 155 1.45 8.84 10.63
N GLY A 156 1.47 7.63 10.12
CA GLY A 156 1.37 7.39 8.68
C GLY A 156 1.55 5.93 8.32
N TYR A 157 1.96 5.75 7.08
CA TYR A 157 2.14 4.45 6.45
C TYR A 157 3.52 4.36 5.81
N LEU A 158 4.05 3.16 5.71
CA LEU A 158 5.16 2.82 4.82
C LEU A 158 4.56 2.26 3.54
N THR A 159 4.94 2.84 2.41
CA THR A 159 4.56 2.35 1.08
C THR A 159 5.75 1.67 0.47
N GLU A 160 5.61 0.40 0.13
CA GLU A 160 6.62 -0.36 -0.60
C GLU A 160 6.25 -0.43 -2.07
N MET A 161 7.21 -0.16 -2.94
CA MET A 161 7.02 -0.19 -4.39
C MET A 161 8.12 -1.03 -5.02
N THR A 162 7.72 -1.93 -5.91
CA THR A 162 8.65 -2.74 -6.71
C THR A 162 8.56 -2.36 -8.17
N VAL A 163 9.71 -2.26 -8.84
CA VAL A 163 9.83 -1.87 -10.24
C VAL A 163 10.73 -2.85 -10.96
N ASP A 164 10.28 -3.40 -12.08
CA ASP A 164 11.15 -4.08 -13.04
C ASP A 164 12.07 -3.05 -13.70
N THR A 165 13.38 -3.23 -13.60
CA THR A 165 14.34 -2.23 -14.03
C THR A 165 14.56 -2.20 -15.54
N GLY A 166 14.13 -3.22 -16.28
CA GLY A 166 14.29 -3.30 -17.74
C GLY A 166 13.54 -2.18 -18.47
N HIS A 167 12.27 -1.99 -18.15
CA HIS A 167 11.43 -0.96 -18.79
C HIS A 167 10.81 0.02 -17.77
N GLY A 168 11.17 -0.08 -16.49
CA GLY A 168 10.65 0.80 -15.45
C GLY A 168 9.17 0.55 -15.11
N ILE A 169 8.69 -0.68 -15.29
CA ILE A 169 7.31 -1.05 -15.00
C ILE A 169 7.16 -1.31 -13.50
N ILE A 170 6.22 -0.63 -12.86
CA ILE A 170 5.85 -0.90 -11.46
C ILE A 170 5.13 -2.23 -11.41
N THR A 171 5.70 -3.21 -10.70
CA THR A 171 5.17 -4.56 -10.57
C THR A 171 4.46 -4.81 -9.25
N GLY A 172 4.72 -3.97 -8.25
CA GLY A 172 4.07 -4.05 -6.94
C GLY A 172 3.95 -2.72 -6.24
N GLY A 173 2.92 -2.59 -5.41
CA GLY A 173 2.72 -1.43 -4.56
C GLY A 173 1.80 -1.79 -3.41
N ASP A 174 2.32 -1.76 -2.18
CA ASP A 174 1.58 -2.06 -0.96
C ASP A 174 1.78 -0.95 0.08
N CYS A 175 0.90 -0.93 1.06
CA CYS A 175 0.89 0.09 2.09
C CYS A 175 0.72 -0.57 3.47
N TYR A 176 1.63 -0.27 4.38
CA TYR A 176 1.70 -0.87 5.71
C TYR A 176 1.70 0.21 6.80
N PRO A 177 1.18 -0.07 8.01
CA PRO A 177 1.30 0.85 9.14
C PRO A 177 2.77 1.19 9.43
N ALA A 178 3.07 2.49 9.65
CA ALA A 178 4.47 2.96 9.76
C ALA A 178 5.21 2.50 11.03
N ASN A 179 4.55 1.82 11.97
CA ASN A 179 5.18 1.22 13.15
C ASN A 179 5.83 -0.14 12.88
N GLN A 180 5.66 -0.69 11.70
CA GLN A 180 6.30 -1.95 11.28
C GLN A 180 7.76 -1.70 10.84
N ARG A 181 8.56 -2.76 10.80
CA ARG A 181 9.95 -2.69 10.34
C ARG A 181 10.00 -2.86 8.82
N GLU A 182 10.75 -2.01 8.14
CA GLU A 182 10.93 -2.10 6.68
C GLU A 182 11.45 -3.49 6.25
N SER A 183 12.36 -4.10 7.03
CA SER A 183 12.88 -5.44 6.75
C SER A 183 11.81 -6.53 6.69
N ASP A 184 10.80 -6.44 7.55
CA ASP A 184 9.74 -7.44 7.64
C ASP A 184 8.70 -7.22 6.52
N ILE A 185 8.41 -5.95 6.26
CA ILE A 185 7.48 -5.51 5.21
C ILE A 185 7.97 -5.91 3.83
N ILE A 186 9.26 -5.67 3.51
CA ILE A 186 9.80 -5.94 2.17
C ILE A 186 9.70 -7.41 1.80
N LEU A 187 9.89 -8.32 2.76
CA LEU A 187 9.76 -9.76 2.53
C LEU A 187 8.30 -10.16 2.25
N GLU A 188 7.35 -9.57 2.97
CA GLU A 188 5.92 -9.79 2.75
C GLU A 188 5.49 -9.24 1.39
N HIS A 189 5.92 -8.01 1.08
CA HIS A 189 5.66 -7.34 -0.18
C HIS A 189 6.15 -8.17 -1.38
N LEU A 190 7.39 -8.66 -1.34
CA LEU A 190 7.96 -9.47 -2.43
C LEU A 190 7.24 -10.81 -2.62
N LYS A 191 6.73 -11.44 -1.57
CA LYS A 191 5.92 -12.67 -1.68
C LYS A 191 4.59 -12.46 -2.36
N GLY A 192 4.01 -11.26 -2.26
CA GLY A 192 2.73 -10.87 -2.84
C GLY A 192 2.79 -10.45 -4.31
N GLN A 193 3.99 -10.41 -4.93
CA GLN A 193 4.15 -9.94 -6.30
C GLN A 193 3.60 -10.96 -7.32
N PRO A 194 2.98 -10.49 -8.43
CA PRO A 194 2.52 -11.35 -9.52
C PRO A 194 3.67 -11.96 -10.33
N CYS A 195 4.87 -11.39 -10.24
CA CYS A 195 6.08 -11.88 -10.88
C CYS A 195 6.84 -12.78 -9.88
N LYS A 196 6.99 -14.05 -10.21
CA LYS A 196 7.85 -15.01 -9.49
C LYS A 196 9.02 -15.40 -10.36
#